data_755269f0f6fd57407225b8cd8ac85aed
#
_entry.id   755269f0f6fd57407225b8cd8ac85aed
#
_cell.length_a   1.000
_cell.length_b   1.000
_cell.length_c   1.000
_cell.angle_alpha   90.00
_cell.angle_beta   90.00
_cell.angle_gamma   90.00
#
_symmetry.space_group_name_H-M   'P 1'
#
loop_
_entity.id
_entity.type
_entity.pdbx_description
1 polymer ?
#
loop_
_entity_poly.entity_id
_entity_poly.type
_entity_poly.pdbx_seq_one_letter_code
_entity_poly.pdbx_strand_id
1 'polypeptide(L)'
;SQVSDVLAVQLLLKATGCSVAMPVAPLFETLDDLDHAASVIDELLADHDYRSRLARYQVVMIGYSDSAKDAGMLAAGWAQYRAQESLLAVCDKHKTPLQLFHGRGGTIGRGGAPAYQALLSQPPGSLENGLRVTEQGEMIRTKLGMTALALNTLGQYASAILQANLVPPPEPANAWRLMMDRLAADSCEHYRNWVRHEPNFVTYFRQATPEQELASLPLGSRPARRRTDGGIESLRAIPWIFAWSQNRLML
;
A
#
# COMPACT_ATOMS: atom_id res chain seq x y z
N SER A 1 -5.46 6.64 -8.36
CA SER A 1 -6.84 6.45 -8.89
C SER A 1 -7.66 7.73 -8.74
N GLN A 2 -8.56 7.95 -9.70
CA GLN A 2 -9.51 9.07 -9.71
C GLN A 2 -10.95 8.54 -9.71
N VAL A 3 -11.92 9.42 -9.44
CA VAL A 3 -13.36 9.09 -9.47
C VAL A 3 -13.77 8.46 -10.79
N SER A 4 -13.32 9.05 -11.93
CA SER A 4 -13.59 8.56 -13.28
C SER A 4 -13.11 7.14 -13.51
N ASP A 5 -11.98 6.74 -12.92
CA ASP A 5 -11.43 5.38 -13.09
C ASP A 5 -12.36 4.34 -12.47
N VAL A 6 -12.87 4.63 -11.27
CA VAL A 6 -13.79 3.75 -10.53
C VAL A 6 -15.12 3.62 -11.26
N LEU A 7 -15.67 4.75 -11.70
CA LEU A 7 -16.94 4.78 -12.44
C LEU A 7 -16.82 4.11 -13.80
N ALA A 8 -15.68 4.25 -14.50
CA ALA A 8 -15.43 3.57 -15.76
C ALA A 8 -15.45 2.03 -15.61
N VAL A 9 -14.85 1.50 -14.53
CA VAL A 9 -14.90 0.05 -14.26
C VAL A 9 -16.33 -0.40 -13.98
N GLN A 10 -17.11 0.37 -13.21
CA GLN A 10 -18.52 0.04 -12.97
C GLN A 10 -19.35 0.08 -14.26
N LEU A 11 -19.08 1.06 -15.13
CA LEU A 11 -19.75 1.16 -16.43
C LEU A 11 -19.44 -0.05 -17.31
N LEU A 12 -18.18 -0.48 -17.36
CA LEU A 12 -17.75 -1.66 -18.09
C LEU A 12 -18.40 -2.94 -17.56
N LEU A 13 -18.46 -3.14 -16.25
CA LEU A 13 -19.17 -4.26 -15.64
C LEU A 13 -20.64 -4.28 -16.02
N LYS A 14 -21.29 -3.13 -16.02
CA LYS A 14 -22.70 -2.99 -16.46
C LYS A 14 -22.86 -3.27 -17.94
N ALA A 15 -21.99 -2.70 -18.78
CA ALA A 15 -22.05 -2.85 -20.25
C ALA A 15 -21.83 -4.30 -20.72
N THR A 16 -21.03 -5.07 -19.97
CA THR A 16 -20.79 -6.50 -20.26
C THR A 16 -21.84 -7.43 -19.65
N GLY A 17 -22.88 -6.90 -19.01
CA GLY A 17 -23.93 -7.71 -18.41
C GLY A 17 -23.46 -8.50 -17.17
N CYS A 18 -22.40 -8.05 -16.50
CA CYS A 18 -21.93 -8.72 -15.28
C CYS A 18 -22.99 -8.64 -14.18
N SER A 19 -23.59 -9.79 -13.84
CA SER A 19 -24.61 -9.89 -12.80
C SER A 19 -24.05 -10.04 -11.38
N VAL A 20 -22.76 -10.26 -11.25
CA VAL A 20 -22.09 -10.41 -9.95
C VAL A 20 -21.73 -9.04 -9.40
N ALA A 21 -22.19 -8.73 -8.19
CA ALA A 21 -21.79 -7.54 -7.47
C ALA A 21 -20.32 -7.65 -7.03
N MET A 22 -19.41 -7.12 -7.83
CA MET A 22 -17.99 -7.07 -7.50
C MET A 22 -17.62 -5.67 -6.96
N PRO A 23 -16.99 -5.60 -5.79
CA PRO A 23 -16.48 -4.33 -5.29
C PRO A 23 -15.32 -3.83 -6.16
N VAL A 24 -15.39 -2.58 -6.61
CA VAL A 24 -14.28 -1.89 -7.26
C VAL A 24 -13.44 -1.24 -6.17
N ALA A 25 -12.18 -1.64 -6.05
CA ALA A 25 -11.26 -1.12 -5.04
C ALA A 25 -10.28 -0.13 -5.70
N PRO A 26 -10.45 1.19 -5.55
CA PRO A 26 -9.46 2.15 -6.00
C PRO A 26 -8.13 1.90 -5.28
N LEU A 27 -7.03 2.03 -6.01
CA LEU A 27 -5.66 1.89 -5.51
C LEU A 27 -5.01 3.26 -5.40
N PHE A 28 -4.45 3.55 -4.23
CA PHE A 28 -3.62 4.72 -3.97
C PHE A 28 -2.22 4.27 -3.59
N GLU A 29 -1.22 4.56 -4.42
CA GLU A 29 0.11 3.97 -4.27
C GLU A 29 1.28 4.96 -4.29
N THR A 30 1.13 6.17 -4.84
CA THR A 30 2.13 7.23 -4.75
C THR A 30 1.82 8.17 -3.58
N LEU A 31 2.78 9.05 -3.24
CA LEU A 31 2.55 10.06 -2.19
C LEU A 31 1.35 10.94 -2.52
N ASP A 32 1.30 11.43 -3.75
CA ASP A 32 0.22 12.27 -4.27
C ASP A 32 -1.13 11.54 -4.27
N ASP A 33 -1.16 10.27 -4.70
CA ASP A 33 -2.38 9.44 -4.59
C ASP A 33 -2.88 9.33 -3.15
N LEU A 34 -1.98 9.09 -2.19
CA LEU A 34 -2.35 8.91 -0.78
C LEU A 34 -2.90 10.20 -0.17
N ASP A 35 -2.33 11.35 -0.53
CA ASP A 35 -2.81 12.66 -0.07
C ASP A 35 -4.19 12.99 -0.63
N HIS A 36 -4.52 12.53 -1.85
CA HIS A 36 -5.82 12.75 -2.49
C HIS A 36 -6.85 11.64 -2.25
N ALA A 37 -6.47 10.53 -1.62
CA ALA A 37 -7.34 9.37 -1.45
C ALA A 37 -8.68 9.70 -0.79
N ALA A 38 -8.65 10.49 0.28
CA ALA A 38 -9.85 10.88 1.01
C ALA A 38 -10.82 11.72 0.15
N SER A 39 -10.31 12.67 -0.65
CA SER A 39 -11.15 13.50 -1.51
C SER A 39 -11.83 12.69 -2.62
N VAL A 40 -11.11 11.74 -3.22
CA VAL A 40 -11.67 10.83 -4.23
C VAL A 40 -12.78 9.96 -3.65
N ILE A 41 -12.59 9.43 -2.45
CA ILE A 41 -13.62 8.61 -1.78
C ILE A 41 -14.79 9.46 -1.30
N ASP A 42 -14.55 10.69 -0.83
CA ASP A 42 -15.62 11.62 -0.44
C ASP A 42 -16.54 11.95 -1.64
N GLU A 43 -15.95 12.25 -2.80
CA GLU A 43 -16.70 12.51 -4.03
C GLU A 43 -17.50 11.28 -4.50
N LEU A 44 -16.88 10.10 -4.51
CA LEU A 44 -17.59 8.85 -4.84
C LEU A 44 -18.75 8.58 -3.87
N LEU A 45 -18.53 8.73 -2.57
CA LEU A 45 -19.56 8.48 -1.56
C LEU A 45 -20.61 9.59 -1.47
N ALA A 46 -20.36 10.78 -2.02
CA ALA A 46 -21.39 11.80 -2.19
C ALA A 46 -22.44 11.39 -3.21
N ASP A 47 -22.08 10.59 -4.21
CA ASP A 47 -23.01 10.08 -5.21
C ASP A 47 -23.90 8.96 -4.65
N HIS A 48 -25.21 9.18 -4.70
CA HIS A 48 -26.22 8.23 -4.20
C HIS A 48 -26.21 6.91 -5.02
N ASP A 49 -26.08 7.01 -6.33
CA ASP A 49 -26.11 5.84 -7.22
C ASP A 49 -24.87 4.96 -7.00
N TYR A 50 -23.73 5.59 -6.79
CA TYR A 50 -22.51 4.87 -6.41
C TYR A 50 -22.71 4.12 -5.08
N ARG A 51 -23.14 4.81 -4.02
CA ARG A 51 -23.36 4.17 -2.70
C ARG A 51 -24.34 3.02 -2.76
N SER A 52 -25.42 3.15 -3.52
CA SER A 52 -26.46 2.11 -3.65
C SER A 52 -25.93 0.79 -4.24
N ARG A 53 -24.80 0.84 -4.94
CA ARG A 53 -24.15 -0.32 -5.56
C ARG A 53 -23.08 -0.97 -4.67
N LEU A 54 -22.73 -0.35 -3.55
CA LEU A 54 -21.81 -0.96 -2.59
C LEU A 54 -22.49 -2.17 -1.91
N ALA A 55 -21.85 -3.33 -2.00
CA ALA A 55 -22.42 -4.54 -1.42
C ALA A 55 -22.45 -4.48 0.12
N ARG A 56 -21.35 -4.05 0.76
CA ARG A 56 -21.21 -3.96 2.22
C ARG A 56 -20.22 -2.87 2.64
N TYR A 57 -19.09 -2.79 1.96
CA TYR A 57 -17.98 -1.92 2.32
C TYR A 57 -17.56 -1.07 1.15
N GLN A 58 -17.07 0.15 1.43
CA GLN A 58 -16.14 0.80 0.54
C GLN A 58 -14.78 0.11 0.71
N VAL A 59 -14.32 -0.56 -0.33
CA VAL A 59 -12.98 -1.18 -0.33
C VAL A 59 -11.99 -0.18 -0.92
N VAL A 60 -10.87 0.06 -0.24
CA VAL A 60 -9.79 0.93 -0.71
C VAL A 60 -8.47 0.19 -0.60
N MET A 61 -7.70 0.16 -1.67
CA MET A 61 -6.39 -0.48 -1.70
C MET A 61 -5.29 0.55 -1.45
N ILE A 62 -4.45 0.28 -0.45
CA ILE A 62 -3.26 1.07 -0.11
C ILE A 62 -2.03 0.37 -0.69
N GLY A 63 -1.27 1.09 -1.54
CA GLY A 63 0.01 0.64 -2.06
C GLY A 63 1.16 0.95 -1.11
N TYR A 64 2.14 0.05 -1.05
CA TYR A 64 3.28 0.18 -0.12
C TYR A 64 4.61 0.35 -0.83
N SER A 65 4.89 -0.49 -1.80
CA SER A 65 6.19 -0.55 -2.46
C SER A 65 6.43 0.63 -3.40
N ASP A 66 5.40 1.06 -4.11
CA ASP A 66 5.49 2.18 -5.04
C ASP A 66 5.61 3.51 -4.29
N SER A 67 4.92 3.68 -3.15
CA SER A 67 5.09 4.88 -2.30
C SER A 67 6.49 4.96 -1.69
N ALA A 68 7.03 3.85 -1.21
CA ALA A 68 8.39 3.83 -0.66
C ALA A 68 9.46 4.14 -1.73
N LYS A 69 9.28 3.63 -2.95
CA LYS A 69 10.12 3.97 -4.10
C LYS A 69 9.98 5.44 -4.52
N ASP A 70 8.80 6.03 -4.37
CA ASP A 70 8.52 7.42 -4.73
C ASP A 70 9.13 8.44 -3.76
N ALA A 71 9.04 8.16 -2.45
CA ALA A 71 9.28 9.15 -1.40
C ALA A 71 10.25 8.72 -0.29
N GLY A 72 10.77 7.49 -0.36
CA GLY A 72 11.49 6.88 0.76
C GLY A 72 10.56 6.26 1.80
N MET A 73 11.12 5.41 2.65
CA MET A 73 10.34 4.56 3.56
C MET A 73 9.59 5.36 4.64
N LEU A 74 10.23 6.37 5.23
CA LEU A 74 9.63 7.14 6.33
C LEU A 74 8.45 7.97 5.84
N ALA A 75 8.65 8.74 4.77
CA ALA A 75 7.60 9.57 4.18
C ALA A 75 6.42 8.72 3.68
N ALA A 76 6.70 7.59 3.01
CA ALA A 76 5.67 6.67 2.54
C ALA A 76 4.87 6.06 3.71
N GLY A 77 5.53 5.61 4.77
CA GLY A 77 4.87 5.04 5.94
C GLY A 77 3.95 6.05 6.65
N TRP A 78 4.41 7.29 6.80
CA TRP A 78 3.61 8.35 7.38
C TRP A 78 2.42 8.76 6.50
N ALA A 79 2.63 8.89 5.18
CA ALA A 79 1.54 9.18 4.25
C ALA A 79 0.46 8.08 4.24
N GLN A 80 0.87 6.80 4.30
CA GLN A 80 -0.06 5.67 4.43
C GLN A 80 -0.87 5.73 5.73
N TYR A 81 -0.25 6.09 6.84
CA TYR A 81 -0.94 6.25 8.12
C TYR A 81 -1.99 7.36 8.04
N ARG A 82 -1.61 8.55 7.59
CA ARG A 82 -2.52 9.69 7.40
C ARG A 82 -3.66 9.41 6.43
N ALA A 83 -3.37 8.77 5.30
CA ALA A 83 -4.39 8.39 4.32
C ALA A 83 -5.44 7.46 4.93
N GLN A 84 -5.04 6.48 5.74
CA GLN A 84 -5.98 5.60 6.43
C GLN A 84 -6.88 6.36 7.40
N GLU A 85 -6.33 7.28 8.21
CA GLU A 85 -7.11 8.12 9.12
C GLU A 85 -8.13 8.98 8.37
N SER A 86 -7.68 9.63 7.29
CA SER A 86 -8.54 10.48 6.47
C SER A 86 -9.65 9.69 5.77
N LEU A 87 -9.35 8.48 5.29
CA LEU A 87 -10.33 7.57 4.70
C LEU A 87 -11.37 7.09 5.72
N LEU A 88 -10.94 6.79 6.95
CA LEU A 88 -11.86 6.45 8.04
C LEU A 88 -12.84 7.59 8.32
N ALA A 89 -12.32 8.81 8.46
CA ALA A 89 -13.14 9.98 8.72
C ALA A 89 -14.16 10.26 7.60
N VAL A 90 -13.76 10.10 6.34
CA VAL A 90 -14.67 10.25 5.19
C VAL A 90 -15.73 9.16 5.17
N CYS A 91 -15.36 7.92 5.38
CA CYS A 91 -16.32 6.81 5.37
C CYS A 91 -17.32 6.92 6.54
N ASP A 92 -16.88 7.37 7.71
CA ASP A 92 -17.75 7.65 8.86
C ASP A 92 -18.74 8.79 8.55
N LYS A 93 -18.27 9.91 7.96
CA LYS A 93 -19.13 11.01 7.48
C LYS A 93 -20.29 10.51 6.60
N HIS A 94 -20.01 9.55 5.71
CA HIS A 94 -21.00 8.96 4.80
C HIS A 94 -21.71 7.72 5.38
N LYS A 95 -21.43 7.35 6.63
CA LYS A 95 -21.98 6.14 7.30
C LYS A 95 -21.78 4.86 6.46
N THR A 96 -20.64 4.76 5.80
CA THR A 96 -20.25 3.67 4.93
C THR A 96 -19.09 2.92 5.55
N PRO A 97 -19.20 1.63 5.87
CA PRO A 97 -18.08 0.87 6.42
C PRO A 97 -16.89 0.84 5.45
N LEU A 98 -15.68 1.09 5.95
CA LEU A 98 -14.44 1.01 5.17
C LEU A 98 -13.77 -0.34 5.36
N GLN A 99 -13.35 -0.99 4.29
CA GLN A 99 -12.43 -2.12 4.34
C GLN A 99 -11.14 -1.76 3.62
N LEU A 100 -10.04 -1.68 4.37
CA LEU A 100 -8.72 -1.44 3.80
C LEU A 100 -8.14 -2.73 3.20
N PHE A 101 -7.64 -2.61 1.99
CA PHE A 101 -6.94 -3.68 1.29
C PHE A 101 -5.46 -3.30 1.17
N HIS A 102 -4.62 -3.96 1.95
CA HIS A 102 -3.20 -3.67 2.00
C HIS A 102 -2.44 -4.41 0.89
N GLY A 103 -1.92 -3.65 -0.07
CA GLY A 103 -1.09 -4.15 -1.16
C GLY A 103 0.36 -4.44 -0.72
N ARG A 104 0.53 -5.07 0.43
CA ARG A 104 1.84 -5.34 1.05
C ARG A 104 2.57 -6.51 0.41
N GLY A 105 2.65 -6.58 -0.91
CA GLY A 105 3.40 -7.62 -1.59
C GLY A 105 4.78 -7.84 -0.99
N GLY A 106 4.88 -8.71 0.01
CA GLY A 106 6.13 -9.19 0.57
C GLY A 106 6.76 -8.35 1.69
N THR A 107 6.31 -7.14 2.02
CA THR A 107 7.01 -6.29 3.01
C THR A 107 6.87 -6.81 4.44
N ILE A 108 5.72 -7.33 4.85
CA ILE A 108 5.53 -7.97 6.17
C ILE A 108 6.36 -9.27 6.28
N GLY A 109 6.70 -9.91 5.14
CA GLY A 109 7.47 -11.15 5.11
C GLY A 109 8.93 -10.99 4.71
N ARG A 110 9.37 -9.79 4.32
CA ARG A 110 10.70 -9.54 3.75
C ARG A 110 11.52 -8.52 4.57
N GLY A 111 11.56 -8.66 5.88
CA GLY A 111 12.35 -7.78 6.74
C GLY A 111 11.59 -6.59 7.33
N GLY A 112 10.27 -6.56 7.18
CA GLY A 112 9.40 -5.64 7.93
C GLY A 112 9.21 -6.11 9.38
N ALA A 113 8.49 -5.30 10.18
CA ALA A 113 8.12 -5.68 11.53
C ALA A 113 7.30 -6.99 11.53
N PRO A 114 7.32 -7.78 12.62
CA PRO A 114 6.44 -8.92 12.78
C PRO A 114 4.99 -8.52 12.49
N ALA A 115 4.23 -9.40 11.82
CA ALA A 115 2.87 -9.12 11.35
C ALA A 115 1.97 -8.55 12.46
N TYR A 116 2.07 -9.11 13.65
CA TYR A 116 1.33 -8.66 14.83
C TYR A 116 1.60 -7.18 15.17
N GLN A 117 2.88 -6.78 15.27
CA GLN A 117 3.25 -5.40 15.57
C GLN A 117 2.89 -4.44 14.42
N ALA A 118 3.06 -4.89 13.18
CA ALA A 118 2.69 -4.10 12.00
C ALA A 118 1.18 -3.81 11.91
N LEU A 119 0.33 -4.72 12.40
CA LEU A 119 -1.11 -4.49 12.49
C LEU A 119 -1.47 -3.54 13.63
N LEU A 120 -0.86 -3.69 14.79
CA LEU A 120 -1.11 -2.79 15.93
C LEU A 120 -0.57 -1.36 15.70
N SER A 121 0.32 -1.15 14.74
CA SER A 121 0.80 0.18 14.36
C SER A 121 -0.10 0.91 13.36
N GLN A 122 -1.21 0.30 12.94
CA GLN A 122 -2.18 0.96 12.08
C GLN A 122 -3.05 1.95 12.89
N PRO A 123 -3.67 2.95 12.24
CA PRO A 123 -4.60 3.86 12.92
C PRO A 123 -5.73 3.12 13.62
N PRO A 124 -6.20 3.60 14.79
CA PRO A 124 -7.39 3.07 15.45
C PRO A 124 -8.58 2.99 14.49
N GLY A 125 -9.36 1.91 14.53
CA GLY A 125 -10.51 1.70 13.66
C GLY A 125 -10.19 1.13 12.27
N SER A 126 -8.93 1.17 11.83
CA SER A 126 -8.54 0.71 10.48
C SER A 126 -8.72 -0.80 10.23
N LEU A 127 -8.83 -1.58 11.30
CA LEU A 127 -9.03 -3.04 11.27
C LEU A 127 -10.44 -3.48 11.71
N GLU A 128 -11.37 -2.55 11.90
CA GLU A 128 -12.73 -2.85 12.39
C GLU A 128 -13.48 -3.81 11.44
N ASN A 129 -13.32 -3.61 10.15
CA ASN A 129 -13.94 -4.47 9.13
C ASN A 129 -13.01 -5.58 8.62
N GLY A 130 -12.05 -5.97 9.45
CA GLY A 130 -11.11 -7.04 9.19
C GLY A 130 -9.90 -6.59 8.36
N LEU A 131 -9.01 -7.54 8.12
CA LEU A 131 -7.79 -7.36 7.33
C LEU A 131 -7.94 -8.02 5.96
N ARG A 132 -7.68 -7.25 4.91
CA ARG A 132 -7.44 -7.78 3.57
C ARG A 132 -6.03 -7.43 3.13
N VAL A 133 -5.23 -8.43 2.78
CA VAL A 133 -3.82 -8.24 2.41
C VAL A 133 -3.45 -9.10 1.22
N THR A 134 -2.61 -8.57 0.33
CA THR A 134 -2.00 -9.36 -0.75
C THR A 134 -0.76 -10.08 -0.23
N GLU A 135 -0.72 -11.39 -0.36
CA GLU A 135 0.49 -12.18 -0.16
C GLU A 135 1.11 -12.56 -1.51
N GLN A 136 2.43 -12.55 -1.59
CA GLN A 136 3.16 -13.07 -2.75
C GLN A 136 3.05 -14.60 -2.78
N GLY A 137 2.92 -15.19 -3.98
CA GLY A 137 2.71 -16.63 -4.12
C GLY A 137 3.77 -17.49 -3.44
N GLU A 138 5.04 -17.09 -3.52
CA GLU A 138 6.16 -17.75 -2.84
C GLU A 138 6.05 -17.70 -1.31
N MET A 139 5.46 -16.62 -0.77
CA MET A 139 5.27 -16.44 0.67
C MET A 139 4.09 -17.25 1.21
N ILE A 140 3.09 -17.55 0.39
CA ILE A 140 1.96 -18.40 0.77
C ILE A 140 2.48 -19.78 1.20
N ARG A 141 3.35 -20.39 0.40
CA ARG A 141 3.93 -21.68 0.75
C ARG A 141 4.78 -21.61 2.02
N THR A 142 5.56 -20.57 2.19
CA THR A 142 6.42 -20.40 3.37
C THR A 142 5.62 -20.19 4.65
N LYS A 143 4.55 -19.38 4.59
CA LYS A 143 3.75 -19.01 5.77
C LYS A 143 2.64 -20.02 6.08
N LEU A 144 2.05 -20.62 5.05
CA LEU A 144 0.83 -21.42 5.16
C LEU A 144 0.98 -22.85 4.65
N GLY A 145 2.15 -23.24 4.11
CA GLY A 145 2.36 -24.57 3.53
C GLY A 145 2.46 -25.71 4.54
N MET A 146 2.74 -25.42 5.81
CA MET A 146 2.76 -26.40 6.91
C MET A 146 1.68 -26.03 7.93
N THR A 147 0.89 -27.00 8.40
CA THR A 147 -0.23 -26.75 9.31
C THR A 147 0.17 -25.98 10.56
N ALA A 148 1.28 -26.34 11.20
CA ALA A 148 1.75 -25.65 12.42
C ALA A 148 2.14 -24.19 12.15
N LEU A 149 2.81 -23.92 11.02
CA LEU A 149 3.16 -22.54 10.63
C LEU A 149 1.91 -21.75 10.24
N ALA A 150 0.98 -22.38 9.52
CA ALA A 150 -0.28 -21.74 9.15
C ALA A 150 -1.11 -21.34 10.38
N LEU A 151 -1.27 -22.24 11.35
CA LEU A 151 -1.98 -21.95 12.60
C LEU A 151 -1.29 -20.82 13.39
N ASN A 152 0.02 -20.82 13.51
CA ASN A 152 0.76 -19.74 14.16
C ASN A 152 0.58 -18.40 13.42
N THR A 153 0.72 -18.41 12.10
CA THR A 153 0.58 -17.20 11.27
C THR A 153 -0.83 -16.63 11.36
N LEU A 154 -1.85 -17.46 11.18
CA LEU A 154 -3.25 -17.02 11.26
C LEU A 154 -3.63 -16.62 12.69
N GLY A 155 -3.10 -17.31 13.71
CA GLY A 155 -3.26 -16.95 15.11
C GLY A 155 -2.69 -15.54 15.43
N GLN A 156 -1.51 -15.21 14.92
CA GLN A 156 -0.93 -13.88 15.07
C GLN A 156 -1.80 -12.79 14.41
N TYR A 157 -2.31 -13.02 13.21
CA TYR A 157 -3.21 -12.08 12.55
C TYR A 157 -4.52 -11.92 13.33
N ALA A 158 -5.16 -13.01 13.73
CA ALA A 158 -6.41 -12.99 14.48
C ALA A 158 -6.24 -12.27 15.83
N SER A 159 -5.15 -12.57 16.56
CA SER A 159 -4.86 -11.92 17.83
C SER A 159 -4.62 -10.42 17.69
N ALA A 160 -3.87 -10.00 16.65
CA ALA A 160 -3.62 -8.58 16.40
C ALA A 160 -4.91 -7.82 16.05
N ILE A 161 -5.77 -8.40 15.20
CA ILE A 161 -7.06 -7.80 14.82
C ILE A 161 -7.97 -7.70 16.05
N LEU A 162 -8.09 -8.77 16.85
CA LEU A 162 -8.89 -8.74 18.06
C LEU A 162 -8.38 -7.69 19.05
N GLN A 163 -7.08 -7.62 19.27
CA GLN A 163 -6.49 -6.61 20.14
C GLN A 163 -6.72 -5.19 19.64
N ALA A 164 -6.51 -4.94 18.34
CA ALA A 164 -6.71 -3.61 17.76
C ALA A 164 -8.15 -3.11 17.89
N ASN A 165 -9.14 -4.04 17.90
CA ASN A 165 -10.55 -3.69 18.01
C ASN A 165 -11.04 -3.63 19.47
N LEU A 166 -10.54 -4.50 20.36
CA LEU A 166 -10.97 -4.55 21.75
C LEU A 166 -10.18 -3.58 22.66
N VAL A 167 -8.91 -3.35 22.34
CA VAL A 167 -8.00 -2.46 23.07
C VAL A 167 -7.24 -1.63 22.03
N PRO A 168 -7.92 -0.68 21.34
CA PRO A 168 -7.29 0.08 20.28
C PRO A 168 -6.07 0.86 20.80
N PRO A 169 -5.02 1.03 20.00
CA PRO A 169 -3.90 1.87 20.36
C PRO A 169 -4.36 3.31 20.59
N PRO A 170 -3.68 4.07 21.44
CA PRO A 170 -4.02 5.46 21.66
C PRO A 170 -3.82 6.27 20.38
N GLU A 171 -4.67 7.28 20.18
CA GLU A 171 -4.46 8.23 19.09
C GLU A 171 -3.16 9.02 19.28
N PRO A 172 -2.40 9.25 18.20
CA PRO A 172 -1.20 10.07 18.28
C PRO A 172 -1.52 11.50 18.71
N ALA A 173 -0.75 12.04 19.63
CA ALA A 173 -0.87 13.45 20.02
C ALA A 173 -0.55 14.39 18.85
N ASN A 174 -1.19 15.55 18.79
CA ASN A 174 -0.96 16.53 17.74
C ASN A 174 0.52 16.95 17.60
N ALA A 175 1.24 17.06 18.71
CA ALA A 175 2.66 17.37 18.68
C ALA A 175 3.48 16.29 17.97
N TRP A 176 3.11 15.02 18.11
CA TRP A 176 3.75 13.91 17.42
C TRP A 176 3.43 13.92 15.92
N ARG A 177 2.20 14.25 15.56
CA ARG A 177 1.79 14.39 14.14
C ARG A 177 2.59 15.49 13.44
N LEU A 178 2.70 16.66 14.05
CA LEU A 178 3.50 17.77 13.52
C LEU A 178 4.99 17.43 13.42
N MET A 179 5.53 16.66 14.36
CA MET A 179 6.91 16.18 14.27
C MET A 179 7.07 15.20 13.12
N MET A 180 6.16 14.24 12.98
CA MET A 180 6.20 13.26 11.89
C MET A 180 6.01 13.93 10.52
N ASP A 181 5.16 14.95 10.40
CA ASP A 181 5.01 15.72 9.17
C ASP A 181 6.34 16.36 8.73
N ARG A 182 7.09 16.95 9.67
CA ARG A 182 8.41 17.54 9.39
C ARG A 182 9.43 16.47 9.02
N LEU A 183 9.55 15.42 9.82
CA LEU A 183 10.49 14.32 9.55
C LEU A 183 10.21 13.63 8.21
N ALA A 184 8.93 13.45 7.87
CA ALA A 184 8.53 12.86 6.59
C ALA A 184 8.87 13.78 5.42
N ALA A 185 8.64 15.10 5.54
CA ALA A 185 8.99 16.09 4.52
C ALA A 185 10.51 16.12 4.29
N ASP A 186 11.30 16.26 5.34
CA ASP A 186 12.77 16.30 5.28
C ASP A 186 13.34 15.00 4.68
N SER A 187 12.81 13.86 5.12
CA SER A 187 13.22 12.55 4.59
C SER A 187 12.88 12.38 3.11
N CYS A 188 11.70 12.82 2.69
CA CYS A 188 11.26 12.77 1.29
C CYS A 188 12.15 13.65 0.40
N GLU A 189 12.43 14.87 0.83
CA GLU A 189 13.31 15.79 0.11
C GLU A 189 14.70 15.20 -0.03
N HIS A 190 15.28 14.70 1.05
CA HIS A 190 16.61 14.08 1.05
C HIS A 190 16.65 12.86 0.11
N TYR A 191 15.67 11.95 0.20
CA TYR A 191 15.56 10.78 -0.68
C TYR A 191 15.46 11.20 -2.16
N ARG A 192 14.57 12.16 -2.49
CA ARG A 192 14.34 12.60 -3.86
C ARG A 192 15.55 13.35 -4.43
N ASN A 193 16.30 14.09 -3.60
CA ASN A 193 17.54 14.74 -4.03
C ASN A 193 18.55 13.71 -4.52
N TRP A 194 18.70 12.56 -3.84
CA TRP A 194 19.56 11.49 -4.30
C TRP A 194 18.99 10.74 -5.52
N VAL A 195 17.77 10.30 -5.44
CA VAL A 195 17.21 9.36 -6.44
C VAL A 195 16.80 10.05 -7.74
N ARG A 196 16.39 11.33 -7.68
CA ARG A 196 15.85 12.04 -8.85
C ARG A 196 16.72 13.19 -9.34
N HIS A 197 17.47 13.84 -8.45
CA HIS A 197 18.19 15.06 -8.78
C HIS A 197 19.71 14.87 -8.89
N GLU A 198 20.28 13.80 -8.30
CA GLU A 198 21.70 13.49 -8.47
C GLU A 198 21.97 12.93 -9.89
N PRO A 199 22.73 13.66 -10.76
CA PRO A 199 22.88 13.28 -12.16
C PRO A 199 23.53 11.91 -12.38
N ASN A 200 24.43 11.52 -11.47
CA ASN A 200 25.18 10.27 -11.57
C ASN A 200 24.47 9.08 -10.92
N PHE A 201 23.35 9.30 -10.23
CA PHE A 201 22.69 8.27 -9.46
C PHE A 201 22.23 7.08 -10.31
N VAL A 202 21.63 7.34 -11.47
CA VAL A 202 21.14 6.27 -12.38
C VAL A 202 22.32 5.42 -12.89
N THR A 203 23.42 6.06 -13.24
CA THR A 203 24.65 5.37 -13.68
C THR A 203 25.22 4.52 -12.56
N TYR A 204 25.35 5.09 -11.37
CA TYR A 204 25.78 4.36 -10.17
C TYR A 204 24.87 3.16 -9.88
N PHE A 205 23.56 3.34 -9.84
CA PHE A 205 22.59 2.29 -9.58
C PHE A 205 22.77 1.12 -10.56
N ARG A 206 22.88 1.40 -11.86
CA ARG A 206 23.04 0.37 -12.90
C ARG A 206 24.38 -0.35 -12.85
N GLN A 207 25.44 0.31 -12.40
CA GLN A 207 26.78 -0.28 -12.29
C GLN A 207 26.98 -1.00 -10.96
N ALA A 208 26.41 -0.48 -9.88
CA ALA A 208 26.60 -1.01 -8.54
C ALA A 208 25.61 -2.09 -8.14
N THR A 209 24.52 -2.27 -8.89
CA THR A 209 23.51 -3.27 -8.60
C THR A 209 23.29 -4.23 -9.78
N PRO A 210 22.86 -5.48 -9.54
CA PRO A 210 22.51 -6.43 -10.61
C PRO A 210 21.09 -6.17 -11.18
N GLU A 211 20.70 -4.90 -11.38
CA GLU A 211 19.35 -4.53 -11.85
C GLU A 211 19.05 -5.13 -13.22
N GLN A 212 20.05 -5.15 -14.12
CA GLN A 212 19.88 -5.67 -15.48
C GLN A 212 19.71 -7.20 -15.48
N GLU A 213 20.47 -7.92 -14.66
CA GLU A 213 20.38 -9.37 -14.51
C GLU A 213 19.04 -9.76 -13.84
N LEU A 214 18.62 -9.00 -12.85
CA LEU A 214 17.32 -9.22 -12.18
C LEU A 214 16.14 -8.99 -13.12
N ALA A 215 16.27 -8.12 -14.12
CA ALA A 215 15.22 -7.87 -15.10
C ALA A 215 14.91 -9.09 -15.98
N SER A 216 15.86 -10.02 -16.14
CA SER A 216 15.69 -11.26 -16.89
C SER A 216 15.04 -12.39 -16.05
N LEU A 217 14.98 -12.26 -14.74
CA LEU A 217 14.40 -13.25 -13.86
C LEU A 217 12.88 -13.09 -13.77
N PRO A 218 12.10 -14.19 -13.70
CA PRO A 218 10.65 -14.14 -13.52
C PRO A 218 10.30 -13.78 -12.07
N LEU A 219 10.69 -12.58 -11.64
CA LEU A 219 10.40 -12.05 -10.31
C LEU A 219 9.03 -11.39 -10.29
N GLY A 220 8.10 -12.04 -9.61
CA GLY A 220 6.72 -11.56 -9.52
C GLY A 220 5.89 -11.87 -10.78
N SER A 221 4.62 -11.48 -10.74
CA SER A 221 3.64 -11.76 -11.80
C SER A 221 3.65 -10.76 -12.97
N ARG A 222 4.54 -9.76 -12.95
CA ARG A 222 4.57 -8.65 -13.90
C ARG A 222 5.98 -8.39 -14.42
N PRO A 223 6.14 -7.84 -15.65
CA PRO A 223 7.45 -7.43 -16.17
C PRO A 223 8.19 -6.49 -15.21
N ALA A 224 9.51 -6.58 -15.17
CA ALA A 224 10.35 -5.77 -14.28
C ALA A 224 10.22 -4.25 -14.51
N ARG A 225 9.90 -3.84 -15.73
CA ARG A 225 9.73 -2.44 -16.13
C ARG A 225 8.35 -2.17 -16.71
N ARG A 226 7.84 -0.95 -16.51
CA ARG A 226 6.59 -0.46 -17.12
C ARG A 226 6.79 -0.06 -18.58
N ARG A 227 7.99 0.44 -18.93
CA ARG A 227 8.41 0.83 -20.29
C ARG A 227 9.83 0.32 -20.51
N THR A 228 10.14 -0.06 -21.74
CA THR A 228 11.46 -0.61 -22.13
C THR A 228 12.57 0.44 -22.12
N ASP A 229 12.23 1.67 -22.43
CA ASP A 229 13.12 2.83 -22.63
C ASP A 229 13.13 3.84 -21.49
N GLY A 230 12.41 3.56 -20.39
CA GLY A 230 12.31 4.45 -19.24
C GLY A 230 13.52 4.35 -18.29
N GLY A 231 13.72 5.41 -17.50
CA GLY A 231 14.67 5.46 -16.39
C GLY A 231 14.23 4.66 -15.16
N ILE A 232 14.70 5.06 -13.98
CA ILE A 232 14.32 4.44 -12.68
C ILE A 232 12.81 4.51 -12.43
N GLU A 233 12.15 5.56 -12.90
CA GLU A 233 10.70 5.76 -12.77
C GLU A 233 9.91 4.64 -13.44
N SER A 234 10.41 4.04 -14.52
CA SER A 234 9.77 2.91 -15.21
C SER A 234 9.98 1.56 -14.51
N LEU A 235 11.01 1.46 -13.67
CA LEU A 235 11.32 0.25 -12.92
C LEU A 235 10.24 0.01 -11.86
N ARG A 236 9.78 -1.24 -11.75
CA ARG A 236 8.82 -1.61 -10.70
C ARG A 236 9.51 -1.70 -9.35
N ALA A 237 8.72 -1.59 -8.29
CA ALA A 237 9.24 -1.56 -6.92
C ALA A 237 9.93 -2.86 -6.50
N ILE A 238 9.48 -4.04 -6.97
CA ILE A 238 10.14 -5.31 -6.63
C ILE A 238 11.57 -5.37 -7.19
N PRO A 239 11.83 -5.18 -8.49
CA PRO A 239 13.18 -5.09 -9.01
C PRO A 239 14.04 -4.01 -8.35
N TRP A 240 13.45 -2.85 -8.02
CA TRP A 240 14.13 -1.78 -7.29
C TRP A 240 14.66 -2.24 -5.93
N ILE A 241 13.79 -2.81 -5.10
CA ILE A 241 14.17 -3.27 -3.75
C ILE A 241 15.18 -4.42 -3.84
N PHE A 242 14.97 -5.37 -4.76
CA PHE A 242 15.87 -6.51 -4.94
C PHE A 242 17.26 -6.08 -5.38
N ALA A 243 17.38 -5.11 -6.29
CA ALA A 243 18.66 -4.61 -6.74
C ALA A 243 19.52 -4.10 -5.57
N TRP A 244 18.92 -3.29 -4.68
CA TRP A 244 19.61 -2.78 -3.48
C TRP A 244 19.94 -3.88 -2.48
N SER A 245 19.05 -4.82 -2.24
CA SER A 245 19.26 -5.90 -1.27
C SER A 245 20.43 -6.82 -1.65
N GLN A 246 20.80 -6.93 -2.93
CA GLN A 246 21.94 -7.70 -3.37
C GLN A 246 23.28 -7.05 -3.00
N ASN A 247 23.31 -5.76 -2.81
CA ASN A 247 24.52 -5.01 -2.50
C ASN A 247 24.71 -4.71 -1.01
N ARG A 248 23.80 -5.16 -0.16
CA ARG A 248 23.77 -4.82 1.28
C ARG A 248 23.68 -3.31 1.55
N LEU A 249 23.39 -2.49 0.55
CA LEU A 249 23.06 -1.09 0.68
C LEU A 249 21.55 -0.94 0.63
N MET A 250 20.99 -0.30 1.65
CA MET A 250 19.57 0.07 1.69
C MET A 250 19.44 1.56 1.46
N LEU A 251 18.56 1.94 0.57
CA LEU A 251 18.19 3.33 0.31
C LEU A 251 16.86 3.63 0.98
#